data_81b8a2173375d9a04e09799c702ec562
#
_entry.id   81b8a2173375d9a04e09799c702ec562
#
_cell.length_a   1.000
_cell.length_b   1.000
_cell.length_c   1.000
_cell.angle_alpha   90.00
_cell.angle_beta   90.00
_cell.angle_gamma   90.00
#
_symmetry.space_group_name_H-M   'P 1'
#
loop_
_entity.id
_entity.type
_entity.pdbx_description
1 polymer ?
#
loop_
_entity_poly.entity_id
_entity_poly.type
_entity_poly.pdbx_seq_one_letter_code
_entity_poly.pdbx_strand_id
1 'polypeptide(L)'
;VLHGDVDLEPTLERIASYLTNEDAGSFPVPGDQPPLNDPREVTAQYASDEGGRSLASVAWALPTPTGPDEGLIWEVLDHVLVGTPAAPVRQALLESGLGEAFFGGYSDGLKQSSFHAGLRGVEPSQTGAVHEAVVKALTDVVEEGVGEEAVEAAWNSLEFDIREMDVHGGQRGLALAVDAIGAWMHGRSPVHELDLDGAMDRLRASNLLTPEALTERLRIQLLENPHRVNVHVHGDPAEGERRDREEKRHLETIGASLGEAEQADLQAEYAALQAHQQSPDTPEAVASLPRLHRSDLTDLRLAPPQRDDVAYDGVTVARSDVPTRGLVYVDVAFAMDGVSAQDAPYLSLLGRLLLETGTQDRSVADLSNAIDRDTGGIDVS
;
A
#
# COMPACT_ATOMS: atom_id res chain seq x y z
N VAL A 1 3.68 -4.69 -19.57
CA VAL A 1 2.24 -4.99 -19.51
C VAL A 1 1.52 -4.03 -20.43
N LEU A 2 0.63 -4.55 -21.27
CA LEU A 2 -0.30 -3.79 -22.09
C LEU A 2 -1.69 -3.97 -21.53
N HIS A 3 -2.39 -2.87 -21.30
CA HIS A 3 -3.76 -2.86 -20.80
C HIS A 3 -4.57 -1.80 -21.54
N GLY A 4 -5.80 -2.13 -21.92
CA GLY A 4 -6.72 -1.24 -22.62
C GLY A 4 -7.13 -1.78 -23.99
N ASP A 5 -7.98 -1.02 -24.66
CA ASP A 5 -8.43 -1.32 -26.04
C ASP A 5 -7.36 -0.85 -27.03
N VAL A 6 -6.37 -1.71 -27.25
CA VAL A 6 -5.23 -1.44 -28.14
C VAL A 6 -5.01 -2.59 -29.14
N ASP A 7 -4.66 -2.24 -30.36
CA ASP A 7 -4.21 -3.20 -31.35
C ASP A 7 -2.86 -3.80 -30.95
N LEU A 8 -2.85 -5.09 -30.58
CA LEU A 8 -1.66 -5.74 -30.01
C LEU A 8 -0.49 -5.79 -30.98
N GLU A 9 -0.71 -6.23 -32.25
CA GLU A 9 0.40 -6.38 -33.21
C GLU A 9 1.11 -5.06 -33.52
N PRO A 10 0.42 -3.98 -33.94
CA PRO A 10 1.09 -2.70 -34.18
C PRO A 10 1.76 -2.12 -32.94
N THR A 11 1.17 -2.35 -31.75
CA THR A 11 1.75 -1.87 -30.49
C THR A 11 3.02 -2.64 -30.13
N LEU A 12 3.03 -3.96 -30.30
CA LEU A 12 4.23 -4.80 -30.08
C LEU A 12 5.34 -4.48 -31.08
N GLU A 13 5.00 -4.27 -32.37
CA GLU A 13 5.97 -3.85 -33.40
C GLU A 13 6.62 -2.51 -33.02
N ARG A 14 5.81 -1.56 -32.55
CA ARG A 14 6.32 -0.27 -32.09
C ARG A 14 7.23 -0.40 -30.88
N ILE A 15 6.86 -1.21 -29.90
CA ILE A 15 7.70 -1.49 -28.71
C ILE A 15 9.01 -2.15 -29.15
N ALA A 16 8.92 -3.17 -30.03
CA ALA A 16 10.09 -3.87 -30.53
C ALA A 16 11.08 -2.97 -31.27
N SER A 17 10.59 -1.88 -31.89
CA SER A 17 11.47 -0.89 -32.54
C SER A 17 12.38 -0.12 -31.58
N TYR A 18 12.02 -0.05 -30.30
CA TYR A 18 12.84 0.58 -29.25
C TYR A 18 13.73 -0.42 -28.51
N LEU A 19 13.44 -1.73 -28.62
CA LEU A 19 14.26 -2.75 -27.98
C LEU A 19 15.47 -3.03 -28.88
N THR A 20 16.63 -2.71 -28.36
CA THR A 20 17.90 -3.08 -29.03
C THR A 20 18.21 -4.56 -28.75
N ASN A 21 18.91 -5.23 -29.70
CA ASN A 21 19.40 -6.60 -29.52
C ASN A 21 20.58 -6.69 -28.54
N GLU A 22 20.70 -5.77 -27.61
CA GLU A 22 21.65 -5.90 -26.54
C GLU A 22 21.20 -7.06 -25.64
N ASP A 23 22.10 -7.98 -25.40
CA ASP A 23 21.84 -9.08 -24.48
C ASP A 23 21.34 -8.51 -23.16
N ALA A 24 20.12 -8.85 -22.80
CA ALA A 24 19.62 -8.61 -21.47
C ALA A 24 20.57 -9.32 -20.52
N GLY A 25 21.46 -8.56 -19.90
CA GLY A 25 22.38 -9.11 -18.92
C GLY A 25 21.59 -9.89 -17.86
N SER A 26 22.07 -11.03 -17.45
CA SER A 26 21.45 -11.75 -16.33
C SER A 26 21.65 -10.92 -15.06
N PHE A 27 20.57 -10.31 -14.59
CA PHE A 27 20.57 -9.70 -13.26
C PHE A 27 20.47 -10.81 -12.22
N PRO A 28 21.41 -10.89 -11.26
CA PRO A 28 21.30 -11.87 -10.20
C PRO A 28 20.04 -11.56 -9.36
N VAL A 29 19.13 -12.52 -9.32
CA VAL A 29 18.01 -12.44 -8.38
C VAL A 29 18.56 -12.60 -6.97
N PRO A 30 18.32 -11.66 -6.05
CA PRO A 30 18.79 -11.79 -4.68
C PRO A 30 18.34 -13.11 -4.04
N GLY A 31 19.19 -13.73 -3.26
CA GLY A 31 18.81 -14.87 -2.42
C GLY A 31 17.82 -14.43 -1.31
N ASP A 32 17.23 -15.42 -0.65
CA ASP A 32 16.48 -15.15 0.56
C ASP A 32 17.42 -14.66 1.66
N GLN A 33 16.93 -13.79 2.54
CA GLN A 33 17.65 -13.39 3.74
C GLN A 33 17.89 -14.65 4.59
N PRO A 34 19.12 -14.95 5.00
CA PRO A 34 19.38 -16.09 5.89
C PRO A 34 18.53 -15.97 7.16
N PRO A 35 17.83 -17.04 7.57
CA PRO A 35 16.98 -16.99 8.74
C PRO A 35 17.77 -16.67 10.00
N LEU A 36 17.21 -15.84 10.85
CA LEU A 36 17.72 -15.63 12.20
C LEU A 36 17.34 -16.82 13.08
N ASN A 37 18.23 -17.24 13.96
CA ASN A 37 17.93 -18.28 14.96
C ASN A 37 17.27 -17.69 16.21
N ASP A 38 17.55 -16.41 16.48
CA ASP A 38 17.01 -15.65 17.60
C ASP A 38 16.62 -14.25 17.11
N PRO A 39 15.62 -13.61 17.74
CA PRO A 39 15.27 -12.23 17.48
C PRO A 39 16.45 -11.28 17.61
N ARG A 40 16.56 -10.30 16.71
CA ARG A 40 17.63 -9.31 16.71
C ARG A 40 17.11 -7.95 17.13
N GLU A 41 17.92 -7.21 17.88
CA GLU A 41 17.71 -5.80 18.16
C GLU A 41 18.48 -4.93 17.15
N VAL A 42 17.83 -3.91 16.61
CA VAL A 42 18.44 -2.92 15.72
C VAL A 42 18.08 -1.52 16.23
N THR A 43 19.10 -0.71 16.43
CA THR A 43 18.95 0.69 16.80
C THR A 43 19.44 1.56 15.65
N ALA A 44 18.65 2.55 15.29
CA ALA A 44 18.97 3.58 14.31
C ALA A 44 18.69 4.97 14.89
N GLN A 45 19.21 6.00 14.23
CA GLN A 45 18.99 7.38 14.60
C GLN A 45 18.46 8.17 13.39
N TYR A 46 17.67 9.22 13.68
CA TYR A 46 17.25 10.17 12.67
C TYR A 46 17.52 11.61 13.16
N ALA A 47 17.75 12.52 12.24
CA ALA A 47 17.94 13.92 12.56
C ALA A 47 16.66 14.51 13.16
N SER A 48 16.76 15.11 14.34
CA SER A 48 15.64 15.73 15.05
C SER A 48 16.10 17.01 15.75
N ASP A 49 15.30 18.07 15.68
CA ASP A 49 15.67 19.37 16.22
C ASP A 49 15.76 19.41 17.75
N GLU A 50 15.07 18.55 18.49
CA GLU A 50 14.99 18.58 19.96
C GLU A 50 14.90 17.17 20.58
N GLY A 51 15.84 16.26 20.29
CA GLY A 51 15.81 14.95 20.94
C GLY A 51 14.44 14.27 20.81
N GLY A 52 13.94 14.18 19.57
CA GLY A 52 12.56 13.88 19.27
C GLY A 52 12.08 12.51 19.73
N ARG A 53 10.78 12.33 19.69
CA ARG A 53 10.12 11.06 19.99
C ARG A 53 10.70 9.93 19.14
N SER A 54 10.73 8.74 19.71
CA SER A 54 11.22 7.55 19.05
C SER A 54 10.13 6.86 18.22
N LEU A 55 10.57 5.96 17.34
CA LEU A 55 9.76 4.96 16.69
C LEU A 55 10.23 3.59 17.18
N ALA A 56 9.29 2.71 17.47
CA ALA A 56 9.58 1.33 17.85
C ALA A 56 8.65 0.37 17.12
N SER A 57 9.20 -0.70 16.57
CA SER A 57 8.43 -1.73 15.87
C SER A 57 9.07 -3.11 15.98
N VAL A 58 8.26 -4.12 15.80
CA VAL A 58 8.71 -5.50 15.53
C VAL A 58 8.42 -5.82 14.08
N ALA A 59 9.40 -6.33 13.36
CA ALA A 59 9.29 -6.73 11.97
C ALA A 59 9.69 -8.20 11.79
N TRP A 60 8.90 -8.96 11.07
CA TRP A 60 9.16 -10.35 10.72
C TRP A 60 9.44 -10.49 9.23
N ALA A 61 10.43 -11.28 8.88
CA ALA A 61 10.56 -11.81 7.53
C ALA A 61 9.69 -13.06 7.42
N LEU A 62 8.83 -13.06 6.42
CA LEU A 62 7.93 -14.15 6.09
C LEU A 62 8.52 -15.00 4.96
N PRO A 63 7.99 -16.19 4.69
CA PRO A 63 8.39 -16.98 3.55
C PRO A 63 8.22 -16.21 2.23
N THR A 64 9.06 -16.53 1.23
CA THR A 64 8.86 -16.02 -0.13
C THR A 64 7.52 -16.52 -0.68
N PRO A 65 6.61 -15.65 -1.10
CA PRO A 65 5.33 -16.07 -1.67
C PRO A 65 5.54 -16.93 -2.91
N THR A 66 4.75 -18.00 -3.05
CA THR A 66 4.81 -18.92 -4.21
C THR A 66 3.84 -18.51 -5.31
N GLY A 67 2.93 -17.58 -5.04
CA GLY A 67 1.94 -17.06 -5.97
C GLY A 67 0.97 -16.11 -5.27
N PRO A 68 -0.04 -15.61 -6.01
CA PRO A 68 -0.98 -14.62 -5.49
C PRO A 68 -1.83 -15.13 -4.32
N ASP A 69 -2.10 -16.44 -4.25
CA ASP A 69 -2.88 -17.03 -3.14
C ASP A 69 -2.25 -16.71 -1.78
N GLU A 70 -0.93 -16.77 -1.69
CA GLU A 70 -0.19 -16.51 -0.45
C GLU A 70 -0.27 -15.02 -0.05
N GLY A 71 -0.17 -14.13 -1.03
CA GLY A 71 -0.35 -12.69 -0.84
C GLY A 71 -1.76 -12.39 -0.32
N LEU A 72 -2.80 -12.91 -0.98
CA LEU A 72 -4.20 -12.68 -0.58
C LEU A 72 -4.51 -13.20 0.84
N ILE A 73 -3.94 -14.32 1.26
CA ILE A 73 -4.09 -14.79 2.65
C ILE A 73 -3.50 -13.78 3.64
N TRP A 74 -2.34 -13.22 3.31
CA TRP A 74 -1.71 -12.22 4.16
C TRP A 74 -2.43 -10.88 4.14
N GLU A 75 -3.03 -10.47 3.02
CA GLU A 75 -3.90 -9.29 2.95
C GLU A 75 -5.14 -9.45 3.86
N VAL A 76 -5.76 -10.63 3.88
CA VAL A 76 -6.83 -10.94 4.83
C VAL A 76 -6.35 -10.86 6.28
N LEU A 77 -5.18 -11.44 6.59
CA LEU A 77 -4.60 -11.36 7.92
C LEU A 77 -4.22 -9.94 8.32
N ASP A 78 -3.70 -9.15 7.40
CA ASP A 78 -3.37 -7.75 7.61
C ASP A 78 -4.62 -6.95 7.99
N HIS A 79 -5.69 -7.10 7.20
CA HIS A 79 -6.95 -6.45 7.48
C HIS A 79 -7.49 -6.82 8.87
N VAL A 80 -7.49 -8.12 9.21
CA VAL A 80 -7.95 -8.63 10.52
C VAL A 80 -7.11 -8.07 11.67
N LEU A 81 -5.78 -7.99 11.52
CA LEU A 81 -4.88 -7.62 12.61
C LEU A 81 -4.75 -6.11 12.81
N VAL A 82 -4.68 -5.36 11.71
CA VAL A 82 -4.28 -3.94 11.72
C VAL A 82 -5.04 -3.05 10.75
N GLY A 83 -5.82 -3.61 9.81
CA GLY A 83 -6.42 -2.90 8.69
C GLY A 83 -7.48 -1.87 9.09
N THR A 84 -8.21 -2.09 10.18
CA THR A 84 -9.26 -1.19 10.65
C THR A 84 -8.88 -0.50 11.96
N PRO A 85 -9.50 0.62 12.32
CA PRO A 85 -9.34 1.23 13.65
C PRO A 85 -9.67 0.29 14.81
N ALA A 86 -10.53 -0.68 14.57
CA ALA A 86 -10.99 -1.69 15.54
C ALA A 86 -10.15 -2.97 15.53
N ALA A 87 -9.22 -3.11 14.59
CA ALA A 87 -8.38 -4.29 14.48
C ALA A 87 -7.54 -4.50 15.76
N PRO A 88 -7.48 -5.74 16.28
CA PRO A 88 -7.04 -6.00 17.66
C PRO A 88 -5.61 -5.57 17.95
N VAL A 89 -4.68 -5.81 17.06
CA VAL A 89 -3.27 -5.41 17.28
C VAL A 89 -3.12 -3.89 17.22
N ARG A 90 -3.77 -3.23 16.28
CA ARG A 90 -3.76 -1.78 16.15
C ARG A 90 -4.40 -1.13 17.38
N GLN A 91 -5.56 -1.61 17.80
CA GLN A 91 -6.27 -1.09 18.96
C GLN A 91 -5.46 -1.27 20.24
N ALA A 92 -4.94 -2.47 20.51
CA ALA A 92 -4.13 -2.76 21.68
C ALA A 92 -2.90 -1.85 21.79
N LEU A 93 -2.24 -1.57 20.66
CA LEU A 93 -1.08 -0.68 20.63
C LEU A 93 -1.48 0.78 20.89
N LEU A 94 -2.56 1.28 20.30
CA LEU A 94 -3.02 2.64 20.54
C LEU A 94 -3.51 2.86 21.98
N GLU A 95 -4.25 1.88 22.52
CA GLU A 95 -4.75 1.92 23.92
C GLU A 95 -3.64 1.77 24.95
N SER A 96 -2.47 1.22 24.58
CA SER A 96 -1.32 1.11 25.48
C SER A 96 -0.80 2.47 25.98
N GLY A 97 -1.07 3.55 25.23
CA GLY A 97 -0.56 4.90 25.52
C GLY A 97 0.96 5.03 25.41
N LEU A 98 1.66 4.04 24.82
CA LEU A 98 3.12 4.04 24.66
C LEU A 98 3.60 4.96 23.53
N GLY A 99 2.72 5.32 22.59
CA GLY A 99 3.04 6.16 21.45
C GLY A 99 1.82 6.93 20.96
N GLU A 100 2.01 7.76 19.93
CA GLU A 100 1.00 8.68 19.40
C GLU A 100 0.25 8.12 18.19
N ALA A 101 0.93 7.29 17.39
CA ALA A 101 0.33 6.75 16.15
C ALA A 101 0.84 5.34 15.85
N PHE A 102 -0.07 4.49 15.42
CA PHE A 102 0.23 3.16 14.90
C PHE A 102 0.81 3.25 13.49
N PHE A 103 1.72 2.35 13.18
CA PHE A 103 2.13 2.02 11.82
C PHE A 103 2.47 0.54 11.74
N GLY A 104 2.18 -0.06 10.63
CA GLY A 104 2.41 -1.48 10.43
C GLY A 104 1.60 -2.03 9.28
N GLY A 105 1.81 -3.31 9.02
CA GLY A 105 1.09 -4.07 8.02
C GLY A 105 1.94 -5.10 7.31
N TYR A 106 1.31 -5.80 6.39
CA TYR A 106 1.92 -6.72 5.46
C TYR A 106 2.56 -5.98 4.28
N SER A 107 3.65 -6.51 3.75
CA SER A 107 4.31 -6.01 2.56
C SER A 107 4.96 -7.15 1.79
N ASP A 108 4.69 -7.23 0.49
CA ASP A 108 5.24 -8.20 -0.46
C ASP A 108 6.11 -7.55 -1.56
N GLY A 109 6.43 -6.26 -1.41
CA GLY A 109 7.24 -5.51 -2.37
C GLY A 109 8.68 -6.00 -2.54
N LEU A 110 9.13 -6.94 -1.71
CA LEU A 110 10.43 -7.60 -1.81
C LEU A 110 10.27 -9.08 -2.14
N LYS A 111 11.40 -9.77 -2.36
CA LYS A 111 11.38 -11.21 -2.63
C LYS A 111 10.72 -12.02 -1.50
N GLN A 112 11.13 -11.77 -0.26
CA GLN A 112 10.44 -12.27 0.91
C GLN A 112 9.46 -11.19 1.38
N SER A 113 8.25 -11.60 1.65
CA SER A 113 7.29 -10.70 2.26
C SER A 113 7.64 -10.44 3.73
N SER A 114 7.02 -9.45 4.30
CA SER A 114 7.24 -9.06 5.69
C SER A 114 5.93 -8.61 6.34
N PHE A 115 5.87 -8.77 7.65
CA PHE A 115 4.85 -8.14 8.48
C PHE A 115 5.53 -7.30 9.55
N HIS A 116 5.01 -6.14 9.85
CA HIS A 116 5.54 -5.33 10.93
C HIS A 116 4.42 -4.59 11.67
N ALA A 117 4.65 -4.31 12.96
CA ALA A 117 3.74 -3.51 13.76
C ALA A 117 4.53 -2.67 14.76
N GLY A 118 4.08 -1.44 15.02
CA GLY A 118 4.78 -0.55 15.92
C GLY A 118 4.07 0.77 16.15
N LEU A 119 4.73 1.63 16.91
CA LEU A 119 4.26 2.97 17.27
C LEU A 119 5.29 4.04 16.93
N ARG A 120 4.80 5.18 16.48
CA ARG A 120 5.52 6.46 16.39
C ARG A 120 5.17 7.33 17.60
N GLY A 121 6.01 8.30 17.89
CA GLY A 121 5.77 9.21 19.02
C GLY A 121 6.06 8.56 20.37
N VAL A 122 6.97 7.59 20.42
CA VAL A 122 7.32 6.80 21.62
C VAL A 122 8.38 7.53 22.44
N GLU A 123 8.25 7.53 23.77
CA GLU A 123 9.34 7.99 24.64
C GLU A 123 10.56 7.08 24.46
N PRO A 124 11.80 7.63 24.35
CA PRO A 124 13.00 6.80 24.10
C PRO A 124 13.21 5.65 25.09
N SER A 125 12.79 5.82 26.33
CA SER A 125 12.90 4.81 27.38
C SER A 125 11.83 3.71 27.30
N GLN A 126 10.78 3.88 26.45
CA GLN A 126 9.63 2.98 26.36
C GLN A 126 9.63 2.14 25.07
N THR A 127 10.64 2.26 24.21
CA THR A 127 10.70 1.51 22.95
C THR A 127 10.66 -0.01 23.16
N GLY A 128 11.28 -0.53 24.21
CA GLY A 128 11.20 -1.95 24.56
C GLY A 128 9.78 -2.39 24.96
N ALA A 129 9.04 -1.53 25.68
CA ALA A 129 7.66 -1.82 26.07
C ALA A 129 6.72 -1.93 24.84
N VAL A 130 7.00 -1.19 23.75
CA VAL A 130 6.25 -1.33 22.50
C VAL A 130 6.45 -2.72 21.89
N HIS A 131 7.68 -3.25 21.92
CA HIS A 131 7.95 -4.61 21.41
C HIS A 131 7.19 -5.68 22.21
N GLU A 132 7.17 -5.54 23.53
CA GLU A 132 6.39 -6.43 24.40
C GLU A 132 4.89 -6.31 24.12
N ALA A 133 4.38 -5.09 23.91
CA ALA A 133 2.97 -4.84 23.60
C ALA A 133 2.56 -5.47 22.24
N VAL A 134 3.42 -5.36 21.21
CA VAL A 134 3.17 -6.01 19.90
C VAL A 134 3.08 -7.54 20.05
N VAL A 135 4.05 -8.15 20.71
CA VAL A 135 4.07 -9.60 20.89
C VAL A 135 2.89 -10.05 21.74
N LYS A 136 2.55 -9.28 22.79
CA LYS A 136 1.39 -9.57 23.62
C LYS A 136 0.09 -9.51 22.84
N ALA A 137 -0.13 -8.44 22.06
CA ALA A 137 -1.34 -8.30 21.25
C ALA A 137 -1.50 -9.46 20.26
N LEU A 138 -0.43 -9.89 19.60
CA LEU A 138 -0.44 -11.07 18.73
C LEU A 138 -0.71 -12.36 19.49
N THR A 139 -0.17 -12.48 20.71
CA THR A 139 -0.42 -13.65 21.57
C THR A 139 -1.90 -13.71 21.96
N ASP A 140 -2.47 -12.59 22.37
CA ASP A 140 -3.89 -12.52 22.74
C ASP A 140 -4.77 -12.93 21.54
N VAL A 141 -4.49 -12.44 20.33
CA VAL A 141 -5.21 -12.84 19.10
C VAL A 141 -5.09 -14.35 18.83
N VAL A 142 -3.91 -14.94 19.02
CA VAL A 142 -3.71 -16.38 18.78
C VAL A 142 -4.40 -17.24 19.87
N GLU A 143 -4.42 -16.78 21.12
CA GLU A 143 -5.09 -17.46 22.22
C GLU A 143 -6.63 -17.39 22.12
N GLU A 144 -7.17 -16.25 21.71
CA GLU A 144 -8.61 -16.05 21.50
C GLU A 144 -9.10 -16.69 20.20
N GLY A 145 -8.21 -16.79 19.21
CA GLY A 145 -8.50 -17.20 17.84
C GLY A 145 -9.00 -16.03 16.98
N VAL A 146 -8.75 -16.12 15.68
CA VAL A 146 -9.30 -15.18 14.70
C VAL A 146 -10.81 -15.40 14.59
N GLY A 147 -11.60 -14.32 14.68
CA GLY A 147 -13.06 -14.40 14.59
C GLY A 147 -13.55 -14.64 13.16
N GLU A 148 -14.58 -15.49 12.99
CA GLU A 148 -15.16 -15.80 11.68
C GLU A 148 -15.71 -14.53 10.98
N GLU A 149 -16.41 -13.67 11.72
CA GLU A 149 -16.95 -12.41 11.19
C GLU A 149 -15.85 -11.45 10.71
N ALA A 150 -14.70 -11.42 11.39
CA ALA A 150 -13.56 -10.60 11.00
C ALA A 150 -12.90 -11.13 9.71
N VAL A 151 -12.83 -12.45 9.55
CA VAL A 151 -12.33 -13.08 8.32
C VAL A 151 -13.26 -12.80 7.14
N GLU A 152 -14.58 -12.91 7.35
CA GLU A 152 -15.59 -12.63 6.34
C GLU A 152 -15.53 -11.16 5.91
N ALA A 153 -15.45 -10.24 6.87
CA ALA A 153 -15.31 -8.81 6.60
C ALA A 153 -14.04 -8.50 5.80
N ALA A 154 -12.90 -9.02 6.23
CA ALA A 154 -11.63 -8.84 5.54
C ALA A 154 -11.64 -9.39 4.12
N TRP A 155 -12.23 -10.56 3.92
CA TRP A 155 -12.37 -11.17 2.60
C TRP A 155 -13.27 -10.34 1.68
N ASN A 156 -14.41 -9.85 2.17
CA ASN A 156 -15.33 -9.04 1.39
C ASN A 156 -14.71 -7.70 0.99
N SER A 157 -13.99 -7.04 1.91
CA SER A 157 -13.24 -5.82 1.59
C SER A 157 -12.19 -6.07 0.52
N LEU A 158 -11.40 -7.12 0.64
CA LEU A 158 -10.37 -7.47 -0.35
C LEU A 158 -10.97 -7.79 -1.72
N GLU A 159 -12.07 -8.57 -1.75
CA GLU A 159 -12.78 -8.87 -2.99
C GLU A 159 -13.35 -7.61 -3.65
N PHE A 160 -13.89 -6.69 -2.85
CA PHE A 160 -14.38 -5.42 -3.33
C PHE A 160 -13.26 -4.60 -3.97
N ASP A 161 -12.13 -4.44 -3.29
CA ASP A 161 -10.98 -3.68 -3.79
C ASP A 161 -10.43 -4.23 -5.11
N ILE A 162 -10.32 -5.56 -5.23
CA ILE A 162 -9.89 -6.23 -6.46
C ILE A 162 -10.89 -5.99 -7.60
N ARG A 163 -12.19 -6.01 -7.32
CA ARG A 163 -13.24 -5.75 -8.32
C ARG A 163 -13.34 -4.28 -8.68
N GLU A 164 -13.15 -3.39 -7.71
CA GLU A 164 -13.26 -1.94 -7.89
C GLU A 164 -12.01 -1.31 -8.56
N MET A 165 -10.89 -2.01 -8.60
CA MET A 165 -9.64 -1.54 -9.23
C MET A 165 -9.84 -0.88 -10.62
N ASP A 166 -10.96 -1.17 -11.30
CA ASP A 166 -11.32 -0.61 -12.60
C ASP A 166 -12.04 0.74 -12.56
N VAL A 167 -12.65 1.10 -11.43
CA VAL A 167 -13.67 2.16 -11.37
C VAL A 167 -13.06 3.54 -11.12
N HIS A 168 -12.00 3.62 -10.33
CA HIS A 168 -11.39 4.89 -9.91
C HIS A 168 -10.34 5.44 -10.90
N GLY A 169 -10.72 5.69 -12.14
CA GLY A 169 -9.98 6.62 -13.01
C GLY A 169 -8.82 6.06 -13.81
N GLY A 170 -8.88 4.83 -14.25
CA GLY A 170 -8.11 4.38 -15.42
C GLY A 170 -6.65 4.00 -15.16
N GLN A 171 -6.23 3.75 -13.93
CA GLN A 171 -4.87 3.31 -13.62
C GLN A 171 -4.72 1.79 -13.37
N ARG A 172 -5.76 0.99 -13.62
CA ARG A 172 -5.68 -0.47 -13.44
C ARG A 172 -4.47 -1.10 -14.13
N GLY A 173 -4.22 -0.71 -15.38
CA GLY A 173 -3.07 -1.24 -16.13
C GLY A 173 -1.74 -0.92 -15.44
N LEU A 174 -1.62 0.25 -14.81
CA LEU A 174 -0.44 0.62 -14.03
C LEU A 174 -0.34 -0.20 -12.75
N ALA A 175 -1.43 -0.35 -11.99
CA ALA A 175 -1.45 -1.16 -10.76
C ALA A 175 -1.05 -2.61 -11.07
N LEU A 176 -1.71 -3.25 -12.03
CA LEU A 176 -1.37 -4.60 -12.49
C LEU A 176 0.07 -4.72 -13.00
N ALA A 177 0.59 -3.67 -13.64
CA ALA A 177 1.99 -3.67 -14.11
C ALA A 177 2.97 -3.63 -12.93
N VAL A 178 2.69 -2.81 -11.90
CA VAL A 178 3.53 -2.70 -10.71
C VAL A 178 3.57 -4.03 -9.96
N ASP A 179 2.42 -4.66 -9.73
CA ASP A 179 2.34 -5.95 -9.06
C ASP A 179 3.05 -7.05 -9.84
N ALA A 180 2.80 -7.14 -11.15
CA ALA A 180 3.46 -8.11 -12.01
C ALA A 180 4.98 -7.90 -12.09
N ILE A 181 5.47 -6.65 -12.15
CA ILE A 181 6.90 -6.33 -12.20
C ILE A 181 7.56 -6.68 -10.87
N GLY A 182 6.94 -6.36 -9.74
CA GLY A 182 7.44 -6.70 -8.40
C GLY A 182 7.75 -8.20 -8.28
N ALA A 183 6.78 -9.03 -8.64
CA ALA A 183 6.94 -10.48 -8.65
C ALA A 183 8.00 -10.95 -9.67
N TRP A 184 8.00 -10.39 -10.87
CA TRP A 184 8.91 -10.76 -11.95
C TRP A 184 10.37 -10.43 -11.64
N MET A 185 10.64 -9.28 -11.04
CA MET A 185 11.98 -8.89 -10.60
C MET A 185 12.58 -9.91 -9.61
N HIS A 186 11.75 -10.63 -8.89
CA HIS A 186 12.15 -11.67 -7.93
C HIS A 186 12.04 -13.10 -8.47
N GLY A 187 11.87 -13.26 -9.80
CA GLY A 187 11.88 -14.57 -10.47
C GLY A 187 10.53 -15.30 -10.45
N ARG A 188 9.46 -14.68 -9.98
CA ARG A 188 8.08 -15.21 -10.07
C ARG A 188 7.49 -14.95 -11.46
N SER A 189 6.45 -15.69 -11.82
CA SER A 189 5.77 -15.51 -13.12
C SER A 189 4.84 -14.28 -13.06
N PRO A 190 5.08 -13.23 -13.88
CA PRO A 190 4.19 -12.07 -13.91
C PRO A 190 2.78 -12.42 -14.36
N VAL A 191 2.61 -13.48 -15.15
CA VAL A 191 1.28 -13.92 -15.62
C VAL A 191 0.51 -14.61 -14.49
N HIS A 192 1.21 -15.38 -13.64
CA HIS A 192 0.57 -16.02 -12.49
C HIS A 192 0.12 -15.01 -11.44
N GLU A 193 0.90 -13.97 -11.19
CA GLU A 193 0.54 -12.89 -10.25
C GLU A 193 -0.70 -12.10 -10.69
N LEU A 194 -1.00 -12.06 -11.98
CA LEU A 194 -2.19 -11.41 -12.51
C LEU A 194 -3.47 -12.27 -12.45
N ASP A 195 -3.37 -13.56 -12.05
CA ASP A 195 -4.51 -14.47 -11.91
C ASP A 195 -5.22 -14.29 -10.55
N LEU A 196 -5.65 -13.08 -10.24
CA LEU A 196 -6.32 -12.76 -8.97
C LEU A 196 -7.69 -13.43 -8.86
N ASP A 197 -8.49 -13.44 -9.94
CA ASP A 197 -9.79 -14.10 -9.95
C ASP A 197 -9.64 -15.61 -9.68
N GLY A 198 -8.67 -16.28 -10.36
CA GLY A 198 -8.38 -17.69 -10.12
C GLY A 198 -7.84 -17.96 -8.71
N ALA A 199 -7.05 -17.07 -8.14
CA ALA A 199 -6.56 -17.16 -6.76
C ALA A 199 -7.73 -17.05 -5.76
N MET A 200 -8.62 -16.10 -5.95
CA MET A 200 -9.83 -15.96 -5.12
C MET A 200 -10.71 -17.21 -5.16
N ASP A 201 -10.93 -17.77 -6.33
CA ASP A 201 -11.73 -19.00 -6.49
C ASP A 201 -11.08 -20.20 -5.79
N ARG A 202 -9.75 -20.36 -5.91
CA ARG A 202 -8.99 -21.40 -5.19
C ARG A 202 -9.09 -21.23 -3.68
N LEU A 203 -8.95 -20.01 -3.18
CA LEU A 203 -9.02 -19.72 -1.75
C LEU A 203 -10.41 -19.97 -1.18
N ARG A 204 -11.49 -19.59 -1.90
CA ARG A 204 -12.87 -19.90 -1.49
C ARG A 204 -13.15 -21.40 -1.43
N ALA A 205 -12.56 -22.17 -2.35
CA ALA A 205 -12.72 -23.62 -2.36
C ALA A 205 -11.82 -24.34 -1.35
N SER A 206 -10.92 -23.65 -0.68
CA SER A 206 -9.94 -24.20 0.26
C SER A 206 -10.37 -24.02 1.71
N ASN A 207 -9.62 -24.65 2.64
CA ASN A 207 -9.75 -24.42 4.08
C ASN A 207 -8.69 -23.44 4.61
N LEU A 208 -8.02 -22.68 3.74
CA LEU A 208 -6.89 -21.82 4.12
C LEU A 208 -7.33 -20.51 4.78
N LEU A 209 -8.58 -20.11 4.57
CA LEU A 209 -9.19 -18.91 5.15
C LEU A 209 -10.11 -19.23 6.35
N THR A 210 -10.06 -20.45 6.88
CA THR A 210 -10.81 -20.72 8.12
C THR A 210 -10.13 -20.04 9.32
N PRO A 211 -10.89 -19.63 10.35
CA PRO A 211 -10.34 -19.04 11.56
C PRO A 211 -9.17 -19.82 12.15
N GLU A 212 -9.29 -21.14 12.19
CA GLU A 212 -8.28 -22.05 12.75
C GLU A 212 -7.00 -22.05 11.89
N ALA A 213 -7.13 -22.08 10.55
CA ALA A 213 -5.98 -22.08 9.66
C ALA A 213 -5.23 -20.74 9.71
N LEU A 214 -5.95 -19.63 9.81
CA LEU A 214 -5.37 -18.30 9.94
C LEU A 214 -4.71 -18.11 11.31
N THR A 215 -5.34 -18.53 12.40
CA THR A 215 -4.77 -18.52 13.76
C THR A 215 -3.48 -19.33 13.82
N GLU A 216 -3.47 -20.54 13.24
CA GLU A 216 -2.28 -21.39 13.18
C GLU A 216 -1.15 -20.75 12.35
N ARG A 217 -1.48 -20.08 11.26
CA ARG A 217 -0.52 -19.32 10.46
C ARG A 217 0.12 -18.19 11.26
N LEU A 218 -0.68 -17.41 12.02
CA LEU A 218 -0.17 -16.37 12.92
C LEU A 218 0.78 -16.94 13.96
N ARG A 219 0.39 -18.05 14.57
CA ARG A 219 1.21 -18.73 15.57
C ARG A 219 2.56 -19.13 15.02
N ILE A 220 2.59 -19.79 13.85
CA ILE A 220 3.82 -20.30 13.24
C ILE A 220 4.66 -19.18 12.65
N GLN A 221 4.05 -18.26 11.88
CA GLN A 221 4.79 -17.30 11.07
C GLN A 221 5.11 -15.99 11.80
N LEU A 222 4.47 -15.69 12.94
CA LEU A 222 4.80 -14.53 13.77
C LEU A 222 5.31 -14.94 15.15
N LEU A 223 4.52 -15.63 15.98
CA LEU A 223 4.91 -15.88 17.36
C LEU A 223 6.10 -16.83 17.50
N GLU A 224 6.08 -17.93 16.77
CA GLU A 224 7.16 -18.95 16.79
C GLU A 224 8.29 -18.64 15.81
N ASN A 225 8.15 -17.61 14.98
CA ASN A 225 9.16 -17.25 14.00
C ASN A 225 10.28 -16.44 14.65
N PRO A 226 11.51 -17.00 14.77
CA PRO A 226 12.65 -16.28 15.30
C PRO A 226 13.21 -15.25 14.32
N HIS A 227 12.83 -15.32 13.02
CA HIS A 227 13.27 -14.40 11.99
C HIS A 227 12.56 -13.06 12.10
N ARG A 228 12.77 -12.40 13.25
CA ARG A 228 12.22 -11.09 13.57
C ARG A 228 13.29 -10.12 14.07
N VAL A 229 13.00 -8.86 13.90
CA VAL A 229 13.86 -7.76 14.33
C VAL A 229 13.02 -6.78 15.16
N ASN A 230 13.50 -6.45 16.35
CA ASN A 230 13.00 -5.36 17.17
C ASN A 230 13.75 -4.09 16.77
N VAL A 231 13.04 -3.09 16.28
CA VAL A 231 13.61 -1.87 15.72
C VAL A 231 13.36 -0.71 16.68
N HIS A 232 14.43 0.01 17.01
CA HIS A 232 14.40 1.26 17.77
C HIS A 232 14.94 2.37 16.87
N VAL A 233 14.20 3.44 16.67
CA VAL A 233 14.68 4.61 15.94
C VAL A 233 14.55 5.83 16.85
N HIS A 234 15.67 6.42 17.23
CA HIS A 234 15.73 7.54 18.16
C HIS A 234 16.01 8.86 17.44
N GLY A 235 15.35 9.92 17.86
CA GLY A 235 15.71 11.27 17.44
C GLY A 235 17.04 11.70 18.05
N ASP A 236 17.96 12.20 17.23
CA ASP A 236 19.24 12.75 17.67
C ASP A 236 19.50 14.09 16.97
N PRO A 237 19.61 15.20 17.73
CA PRO A 237 19.92 16.52 17.17
C PRO A 237 21.26 16.59 16.43
N ALA A 238 22.21 15.72 16.79
CA ALA A 238 23.52 15.72 16.16
C ALA A 238 23.63 14.82 14.92
N GLU A 239 22.57 14.04 14.58
CA GLU A 239 22.62 13.08 13.49
C GLU A 239 22.81 13.75 12.13
N GLY A 240 22.11 14.86 11.85
CA GLY A 240 22.28 15.62 10.62
C GLY A 240 23.74 16.03 10.42
N GLU A 241 24.33 16.66 11.41
CA GLU A 241 25.73 17.06 11.35
C GLU A 241 26.72 15.87 11.26
N ARG A 242 26.36 14.71 11.85
CA ARG A 242 27.19 13.51 11.70
C ARG A 242 27.20 13.00 10.26
N ARG A 243 26.02 12.89 9.66
CA ARG A 243 25.88 12.47 8.26
C ARG A 243 26.61 13.41 7.30
N ASP A 244 26.43 14.73 7.48
CA ASP A 244 27.12 15.73 6.66
C ASP A 244 28.64 15.60 6.77
N ARG A 245 29.15 15.38 7.99
CA ARG A 245 30.59 15.20 8.22
C ARG A 245 31.10 13.88 7.62
N GLU A 246 30.32 12.81 7.69
CA GLU A 246 30.68 11.51 7.10
C GLU A 246 30.67 11.57 5.59
N GLU A 247 29.64 12.18 5.02
CA GLU A 247 29.54 12.40 3.58
C GLU A 247 30.73 13.25 3.09
N LYS A 248 30.98 14.38 3.74
CA LYS A 248 32.10 15.24 3.40
C LYS A 248 33.45 14.49 3.44
N ARG A 249 33.69 13.71 4.50
CA ARG A 249 34.91 12.89 4.63
C ARG A 249 35.00 11.83 3.53
N HIS A 250 33.89 11.21 3.18
CA HIS A 250 33.81 10.24 2.10
C HIS A 250 34.15 10.85 0.77
N LEU A 251 33.55 12.01 0.46
CA LEU A 251 33.83 12.79 -0.75
C LEU A 251 35.29 13.28 -0.80
N GLU A 252 35.83 13.76 0.31
CA GLU A 252 37.25 14.12 0.41
C GLU A 252 38.18 12.94 0.14
N THR A 253 37.84 11.75 0.63
CA THR A 253 38.60 10.52 0.38
C THR A 253 38.56 10.13 -1.10
N ILE A 254 37.39 10.16 -1.71
CA ILE A 254 37.24 9.92 -3.15
C ILE A 254 38.04 10.94 -3.94
N GLY A 255 37.87 12.23 -3.62
CA GLY A 255 38.57 13.34 -4.32
C GLY A 255 40.10 13.20 -4.23
N ALA A 256 40.63 12.77 -3.07
CA ALA A 256 42.05 12.53 -2.89
C ALA A 256 42.58 11.30 -3.64
N SER A 257 41.70 10.35 -3.99
CA SER A 257 42.06 9.15 -4.77
C SER A 257 42.09 9.41 -6.29
N LEU A 258 41.46 10.49 -6.74
CA LEU A 258 41.40 10.86 -8.15
C LEU A 258 42.66 11.60 -8.58
N GLY A 259 43.26 11.20 -9.73
CA GLY A 259 44.33 11.96 -10.37
C GLY A 259 43.85 13.29 -10.96
N GLU A 260 44.78 14.19 -11.26
CA GLU A 260 44.43 15.52 -11.85
C GLU A 260 43.63 15.38 -13.15
N ALA A 261 43.93 14.38 -13.98
CA ALA A 261 43.21 14.14 -15.24
C ALA A 261 41.75 13.70 -14.97
N GLU A 262 41.55 12.75 -14.02
CA GLU A 262 40.23 12.25 -13.64
C GLU A 262 39.37 13.37 -13.01
N GLN A 263 39.98 14.23 -12.20
CA GLN A 263 39.28 15.41 -11.65
C GLN A 263 38.85 16.39 -12.72
N ALA A 264 39.74 16.64 -13.73
CA ALA A 264 39.40 17.52 -14.84
C ALA A 264 38.31 16.92 -15.73
N ASP A 265 38.34 15.60 -15.98
CA ASP A 265 37.31 14.88 -16.73
C ASP A 265 35.97 14.96 -16.02
N LEU A 266 35.91 14.69 -14.72
CA LEU A 266 34.71 14.79 -13.92
C LEU A 266 34.09 16.20 -13.89
N GLN A 267 34.96 17.25 -13.81
CA GLN A 267 34.52 18.64 -13.91
C GLN A 267 33.93 18.96 -15.28
N ALA A 268 34.56 18.46 -16.34
CA ALA A 268 34.11 18.69 -17.73
C ALA A 268 32.77 17.97 -17.97
N GLU A 269 32.61 16.72 -17.45
CA GLU A 269 31.37 15.97 -17.55
C GLU A 269 30.23 16.64 -16.77
N TYR A 270 30.50 17.12 -15.56
CA TYR A 270 29.54 17.90 -14.79
C TYR A 270 29.11 19.20 -15.47
N ALA A 271 30.05 19.93 -16.04
CA ALA A 271 29.76 21.14 -16.78
C ALA A 271 28.94 20.84 -18.06
N ALA A 272 29.25 19.76 -18.77
CA ALA A 272 28.47 19.29 -19.90
C ALA A 272 27.04 18.88 -19.52
N LEU A 273 26.87 18.17 -18.40
CA LEU A 273 25.56 17.81 -17.86
C LEU A 273 24.74 19.06 -17.52
N GLN A 274 25.33 20.03 -16.82
CA GLN A 274 24.65 21.30 -16.51
C GLN A 274 24.24 22.07 -17.78
N ALA A 275 25.15 22.15 -18.76
CA ALA A 275 24.85 22.81 -20.03
C ALA A 275 23.70 22.09 -20.78
N HIS A 276 23.67 20.74 -20.73
CA HIS A 276 22.61 19.96 -21.34
C HIS A 276 21.26 20.19 -20.62
N GLN A 277 21.23 20.17 -19.29
CA GLN A 277 20.02 20.41 -18.51
C GLN A 277 19.45 21.83 -18.67
N GLN A 278 20.32 22.82 -18.92
CA GLN A 278 19.92 24.22 -19.11
C GLN A 278 19.62 24.56 -20.56
N SER A 279 19.99 23.70 -21.50
CA SER A 279 19.74 23.94 -22.92
C SER A 279 18.25 23.78 -23.23
N PRO A 280 17.59 24.74 -23.85
CA PRO A 280 16.25 24.53 -24.35
C PRO A 280 16.25 23.45 -25.44
N ASP A 281 15.19 22.69 -25.50
CA ASP A 281 14.99 21.69 -26.55
C ASP A 281 15.01 22.39 -27.94
N THR A 282 15.52 21.70 -28.96
CA THR A 282 15.49 22.23 -30.31
C THR A 282 14.03 22.31 -30.81
N PRO A 283 13.75 23.28 -31.73
CA PRO A 283 12.41 23.39 -32.32
C PRO A 283 11.93 22.07 -32.95
N GLU A 284 12.84 21.27 -33.52
CA GLU A 284 12.55 19.98 -34.13
C GLU A 284 12.17 18.95 -33.05
N ALA A 285 12.86 18.91 -31.91
CA ALA A 285 12.54 18.06 -30.79
C ALA A 285 11.16 18.43 -30.20
N VAL A 286 10.91 19.72 -30.01
CA VAL A 286 9.59 20.19 -29.53
C VAL A 286 8.49 19.87 -30.54
N ALA A 287 8.78 19.96 -31.86
CA ALA A 287 7.81 19.62 -32.90
C ALA A 287 7.53 18.11 -33.02
N SER A 288 8.43 17.25 -32.52
CA SER A 288 8.21 15.79 -32.50
C SER A 288 7.21 15.33 -31.42
N LEU A 289 6.94 16.18 -30.43
CA LEU A 289 5.96 15.88 -29.41
C LEU A 289 4.55 15.86 -30.01
N PRO A 290 3.76 14.79 -29.78
CA PRO A 290 2.38 14.76 -30.24
C PRO A 290 1.59 15.90 -29.59
N ARG A 291 0.87 16.65 -30.42
CA ARG A 291 -0.01 17.73 -29.96
C ARG A 291 -1.43 17.39 -30.33
N LEU A 292 -2.32 17.58 -29.39
CA LEU A 292 -3.75 17.51 -29.67
C LEU A 292 -4.16 18.72 -30.51
N HIS A 293 -4.71 18.47 -31.66
CA HIS A 293 -5.36 19.44 -32.52
C HIS A 293 -6.88 19.42 -32.28
N ARG A 294 -7.53 20.52 -32.62
CA ARG A 294 -9.00 20.59 -32.50
C ARG A 294 -9.71 19.51 -33.35
N SER A 295 -9.06 19.06 -34.44
CA SER A 295 -9.54 17.96 -35.29
C SER A 295 -9.49 16.60 -34.60
N ASP A 296 -8.64 16.43 -33.57
CA ASP A 296 -8.48 15.17 -32.83
C ASP A 296 -9.54 15.03 -31.73
N LEU A 297 -10.20 16.15 -31.40
CA LEU A 297 -11.37 16.18 -30.55
C LEU A 297 -12.56 15.66 -31.37
N THR A 298 -12.63 14.35 -31.50
CA THR A 298 -13.87 13.72 -31.98
C THR A 298 -15.00 14.06 -31.01
N ASP A 299 -16.22 14.11 -31.51
CA ASP A 299 -17.43 14.38 -30.69
C ASP A 299 -17.71 13.17 -29.76
N LEU A 300 -16.70 12.82 -28.93
CA LEU A 300 -16.80 11.84 -27.87
C LEU A 300 -17.70 12.41 -26.76
N ARG A 301 -18.94 12.68 -27.11
CA ARG A 301 -19.97 12.73 -26.10
C ARG A 301 -20.16 11.29 -25.65
N LEU A 302 -19.47 10.93 -24.58
CA LEU A 302 -19.89 9.79 -23.80
C LEU A 302 -21.35 10.08 -23.43
N ALA A 303 -22.27 9.38 -24.08
CA ALA A 303 -23.66 9.47 -23.68
C ALA A 303 -23.71 9.10 -22.20
N PRO A 304 -24.31 9.93 -21.35
CA PRO A 304 -24.47 9.56 -19.95
C PRO A 304 -25.17 8.20 -19.91
N PRO A 305 -24.85 7.34 -18.93
CA PRO A 305 -25.54 6.06 -18.79
C PRO A 305 -27.06 6.28 -18.84
N GLN A 306 -27.77 5.37 -19.49
CA GLN A 306 -29.22 5.43 -19.49
C GLN A 306 -29.71 5.37 -18.06
N ARG A 307 -30.56 6.35 -17.68
CA ARG A 307 -31.11 6.48 -16.34
C ARG A 307 -32.60 6.17 -16.41
N ASP A 308 -33.04 5.26 -15.57
CA ASP A 308 -34.45 4.95 -15.34
C ASP A 308 -34.84 5.45 -13.95
N ASP A 309 -35.83 6.36 -13.90
CA ASP A 309 -36.35 6.89 -12.64
C ASP A 309 -37.56 6.05 -12.21
N VAL A 310 -37.46 5.44 -11.03
CA VAL A 310 -38.50 4.61 -10.42
C VAL A 310 -38.92 5.24 -9.08
N ALA A 311 -40.23 5.40 -8.88
CA ALA A 311 -40.75 5.81 -7.57
C ALA A 311 -40.85 4.60 -6.64
N TYR A 312 -40.24 4.67 -5.47
CA TYR A 312 -40.32 3.66 -4.44
C TYR A 312 -40.63 4.32 -3.09
N ASP A 313 -41.81 4.00 -2.52
CA ASP A 313 -42.28 4.50 -1.22
C ASP A 313 -42.13 6.04 -1.02
N GLY A 314 -42.43 6.80 -2.08
CA GLY A 314 -42.35 8.27 -2.07
C GLY A 314 -40.96 8.84 -2.34
N VAL A 315 -39.95 8.00 -2.54
CA VAL A 315 -38.57 8.37 -2.93
C VAL A 315 -38.39 8.12 -4.41
N THR A 316 -37.71 9.02 -5.12
CA THR A 316 -37.31 8.80 -6.50
C THR A 316 -35.95 8.07 -6.49
N VAL A 317 -35.94 6.88 -7.04
CA VAL A 317 -34.70 6.07 -7.26
C VAL A 317 -34.27 6.23 -8.72
N ALA A 318 -33.11 6.79 -8.94
CA ALA A 318 -32.47 6.87 -10.24
C ALA A 318 -31.57 5.64 -10.43
N ARG A 319 -31.92 4.79 -11.38
CA ARG A 319 -31.14 3.58 -11.69
C ARG A 319 -30.38 3.76 -13.00
N SER A 320 -29.09 3.41 -12.99
CA SER A 320 -28.27 3.31 -14.18
C SER A 320 -27.64 1.91 -14.25
N ASP A 321 -27.78 1.26 -15.39
CA ASP A 321 -27.18 -0.07 -15.61
C ASP A 321 -25.84 0.15 -16.33
N VAL A 322 -24.75 -0.01 -15.58
CA VAL A 322 -23.38 0.15 -16.05
C VAL A 322 -22.54 -1.08 -15.66
N PRO A 323 -21.54 -1.45 -16.46
CA PRO A 323 -20.69 -2.61 -16.15
C PRO A 323 -19.81 -2.31 -14.92
N THR A 324 -20.13 -2.92 -13.78
CA THR A 324 -19.46 -2.74 -12.49
C THR A 324 -18.80 -4.00 -11.95
N ARG A 325 -18.62 -5.03 -12.77
CA ARG A 325 -18.07 -6.34 -12.34
C ARG A 325 -18.86 -6.99 -11.19
N GLY A 326 -20.17 -6.73 -11.14
CA GLY A 326 -21.06 -7.29 -10.12
C GLY A 326 -21.16 -6.47 -8.84
N LEU A 327 -20.54 -5.29 -8.78
CA LEU A 327 -20.71 -4.33 -7.68
C LEU A 327 -21.97 -3.50 -7.90
N VAL A 328 -22.61 -3.10 -6.80
CA VAL A 328 -23.76 -2.18 -6.79
C VAL A 328 -23.35 -0.94 -5.99
N TYR A 329 -23.45 0.23 -6.62
CA TYR A 329 -23.22 1.52 -5.98
C TYR A 329 -24.57 2.13 -5.62
N VAL A 330 -24.69 2.62 -4.40
CA VAL A 330 -25.92 3.24 -3.89
C VAL A 330 -25.59 4.60 -3.30
N ASP A 331 -26.02 5.66 -3.98
CA ASP A 331 -25.91 7.04 -3.49
C ASP A 331 -27.21 7.47 -2.84
N VAL A 332 -27.15 7.96 -1.61
CA VAL A 332 -28.30 8.49 -0.89
C VAL A 332 -28.11 9.99 -0.69
N ALA A 333 -28.94 10.79 -1.35
CA ALA A 333 -28.89 12.25 -1.26
C ALA A 333 -29.94 12.78 -0.28
N PHE A 334 -29.50 13.63 0.63
CA PHE A 334 -30.35 14.34 1.58
C PHE A 334 -30.49 15.81 1.19
N ALA A 335 -31.74 16.33 1.23
CA ALA A 335 -32.00 17.76 0.99
C ALA A 335 -31.42 18.60 2.13
N MET A 336 -30.66 19.63 1.78
CA MET A 336 -29.95 20.50 2.72
C MET A 336 -30.64 21.85 2.93
N ASP A 337 -31.90 22.02 2.45
CA ASP A 337 -32.65 23.28 2.49
C ASP A 337 -32.83 23.87 3.90
N GLY A 338 -32.71 23.03 4.94
CA GLY A 338 -32.85 23.46 6.33
C GLY A 338 -31.51 23.81 7.03
N VAL A 339 -30.38 23.67 6.35
CA VAL A 339 -29.07 23.92 6.97
C VAL A 339 -28.67 25.36 6.81
N SER A 340 -28.37 26.03 7.94
CA SER A 340 -27.90 27.41 7.90
C SER A 340 -26.46 27.51 7.41
N ALA A 341 -26.07 28.65 6.83
CA ALA A 341 -24.67 28.90 6.44
C ALA A 341 -23.71 28.83 7.64
N GLN A 342 -24.17 28.99 8.86
CA GLN A 342 -23.40 28.88 10.09
C GLN A 342 -23.16 27.42 10.46
N ASP A 343 -24.09 26.52 10.13
CA ASP A 343 -24.02 25.10 10.44
C ASP A 343 -23.34 24.26 9.33
N ALA A 344 -23.28 24.81 8.11
CA ALA A 344 -22.71 24.14 6.96
C ALA A 344 -21.29 23.55 7.20
N PRO A 345 -20.33 24.22 7.90
CA PRO A 345 -19.02 23.65 8.19
C PRO A 345 -19.05 22.39 9.06
N TYR A 346 -20.11 22.20 9.86
CA TYR A 346 -20.23 21.01 10.71
C TYR A 346 -20.68 19.75 9.95
N LEU A 347 -21.16 19.89 8.72
CA LEU A 347 -21.59 18.74 7.91
C LEU A 347 -20.43 17.82 7.56
N SER A 348 -19.28 18.39 7.17
CA SER A 348 -18.08 17.60 6.91
C SER A 348 -17.60 16.87 8.17
N LEU A 349 -17.69 17.52 9.34
CA LEU A 349 -17.38 16.87 10.61
C LEU A 349 -18.39 15.77 10.94
N LEU A 350 -19.68 16.01 10.72
CA LEU A 350 -20.72 15.01 10.91
C LEU A 350 -20.50 13.79 10.02
N GLY A 351 -20.16 14.00 8.73
CA GLY A 351 -19.87 12.92 7.80
C GLY A 351 -18.77 12.00 8.30
N ARG A 352 -17.67 12.55 8.81
CA ARG A 352 -16.59 11.76 9.43
C ARG A 352 -17.05 11.04 10.70
N LEU A 353 -17.75 11.74 11.58
CA LEU A 353 -18.21 11.17 12.84
C LEU A 353 -19.21 10.02 12.64
N LEU A 354 -20.02 10.05 11.59
CA LEU A 354 -20.98 8.96 11.29
C LEU A 354 -20.28 7.61 11.05
N LEU A 355 -19.04 7.62 10.54
CA LEU A 355 -18.28 6.41 10.22
C LEU A 355 -17.25 6.05 11.31
N GLU A 356 -16.80 7.04 12.08
CA GLU A 356 -15.74 6.88 13.08
C GLU A 356 -16.26 6.74 14.51
N THR A 357 -17.58 6.82 14.73
CA THR A 357 -18.20 6.67 16.04
C THR A 357 -19.20 5.50 16.05
N GLY A 358 -19.35 4.85 17.20
CA GLY A 358 -20.38 3.84 17.37
C GLY A 358 -21.79 4.43 17.37
N THR A 359 -22.79 3.58 17.41
CA THR A 359 -24.20 3.92 17.57
C THR A 359 -24.67 3.58 18.99
N GLN A 360 -25.97 3.76 19.29
CA GLN A 360 -26.53 3.31 20.55
C GLN A 360 -26.46 1.78 20.74
N ASP A 361 -26.48 1.04 19.63
CA ASP A 361 -26.61 -0.42 19.63
C ASP A 361 -25.33 -1.14 19.17
N ARG A 362 -24.35 -0.40 18.67
CA ARG A 362 -23.09 -0.95 18.13
C ARG A 362 -21.89 -0.16 18.62
N SER A 363 -20.85 -0.84 19.06
CA SER A 363 -19.55 -0.22 19.27
C SER A 363 -18.95 0.27 17.93
N VAL A 364 -17.89 1.07 17.98
CA VAL A 364 -17.15 1.47 16.77
C VAL A 364 -16.63 0.25 16.01
N ALA A 365 -16.13 -0.75 16.75
CA ALA A 365 -15.64 -2.00 16.20
C ALA A 365 -16.75 -2.80 15.48
N ASP A 366 -17.89 -2.97 16.14
CA ASP A 366 -19.02 -3.70 15.55
C ASP A 366 -19.60 -2.98 14.33
N LEU A 367 -19.59 -1.65 14.33
CA LEU A 367 -20.04 -0.86 13.19
C LEU A 367 -19.07 -1.00 12.01
N SER A 368 -17.76 -0.84 12.24
CA SER A 368 -16.74 -1.00 11.21
C SER A 368 -16.80 -2.40 10.59
N ASN A 369 -16.81 -3.45 11.43
CA ASN A 369 -16.91 -4.83 10.94
C ASN A 369 -18.19 -5.08 10.14
N ALA A 370 -19.33 -4.47 10.53
CA ALA A 370 -20.58 -4.61 9.80
C ALA A 370 -20.53 -3.90 8.44
N ILE A 371 -19.90 -2.71 8.36
CA ILE A 371 -19.69 -2.00 7.10
C ILE A 371 -18.82 -2.85 6.17
N ASP A 372 -17.68 -3.33 6.65
CA ASP A 372 -16.73 -4.12 5.86
C ASP A 372 -17.31 -5.47 5.42
N ARG A 373 -18.15 -6.11 6.28
CA ARG A 373 -18.81 -7.37 5.94
C ARG A 373 -19.95 -7.21 4.94
N ASP A 374 -20.79 -6.20 5.12
CA ASP A 374 -22.06 -6.07 4.40
C ASP A 374 -21.95 -5.15 3.16
N THR A 375 -20.86 -4.38 3.04
CA THR A 375 -20.62 -3.42 1.94
C THR A 375 -19.16 -3.41 1.53
N GLY A 376 -18.84 -2.77 0.40
CA GLY A 376 -17.46 -2.45 0.02
C GLY A 376 -16.96 -1.15 0.61
N GLY A 377 -17.72 -0.53 1.51
CA GLY A 377 -17.39 0.74 2.13
C GLY A 377 -18.56 1.73 2.07
N ILE A 378 -18.52 2.72 2.92
CA ILE A 378 -19.46 3.84 2.95
C ILE A 378 -18.63 5.12 2.97
N ASP A 379 -18.93 6.04 2.06
CA ASP A 379 -18.38 7.39 2.05
C ASP A 379 -19.48 8.44 2.30
N VAL A 380 -19.12 9.53 2.93
CA VAL A 380 -20.04 10.66 3.20
C VAL A 380 -19.38 11.94 2.75
N SER A 381 -19.96 12.60 1.73
CA SER A 381 -19.42 13.81 1.11
C SER A 381 -20.39 15.00 1.16
#